data_44489c6479a7e3675cbe241d238375d7
#
_entry.id   44489c6479a7e3675cbe241d238375d7
#
_cell.length_a   1.000
_cell.length_b   1.000
_cell.length_c   1.000
_cell.angle_alpha   90.00
_cell.angle_beta   90.00
_cell.angle_gamma   90.00
#
_symmetry.space_group_name_H-M   'P 1'
#
loop_
_entity.id
_entity.type
_entity.pdbx_description
1 polymer ?
#
loop_
_entity_poly.entity_id
_entity_poly.type
_entity_poly.pdbx_seq_one_letter_code
_entity_poly.pdbx_strand_id
1 'polypeptide(L)'
;MNRDPVKDIHINSETKLSDLISQFGEAGGFVASKVSTATSIVNDMVLEDCTKFVSFPADIMATGTRGLMNQIVDNNMADVVVTTCGTLDHDIARVLADYYHGDFAMDDELLREEGVNRLGNVLVPDESYGIPIERWLQPILEELYSKKKHWAPWEIWHELGLKILEEERGSESFLGKCAKKEIKVFVPGPTDGSVGSQLWLFWQSHKDFTLDIFGEEHHLSDIVH
;
A
#
# COMPACT_ATOMS: atom_id res chain seq x y z
N MET A 1 -29.11 36.47 7.30
CA MET A 1 -28.33 35.37 6.71
C MET A 1 -28.52 34.17 7.61
N ASN A 2 -29.16 33.11 7.16
CA ASN A 2 -29.38 31.90 7.97
C ASN A 2 -28.21 30.92 7.75
N ARG A 3 -27.07 31.20 8.39
CA ARG A 3 -25.84 30.36 8.36
C ARG A 3 -25.22 30.36 9.73
N ASP A 4 -24.61 29.23 10.09
CA ASP A 4 -23.92 29.08 11.37
C ASP A 4 -22.71 30.02 11.45
N PRO A 5 -22.49 30.66 12.60
CA PRO A 5 -21.31 31.49 12.83
C PRO A 5 -20.03 30.64 12.92
N VAL A 6 -18.92 31.21 12.51
CA VAL A 6 -17.57 30.63 12.74
C VAL A 6 -17.30 30.59 14.22
N LYS A 7 -16.82 29.47 14.74
CA LYS A 7 -16.42 29.31 16.14
C LYS A 7 -14.91 29.12 16.27
N ASP A 8 -14.33 29.64 17.31
CA ASP A 8 -12.92 29.47 17.63
C ASP A 8 -12.62 28.04 18.12
N ILE A 9 -11.45 27.52 17.74
CA ILE A 9 -10.93 26.23 18.20
C ILE A 9 -10.29 26.43 19.57
N HIS A 10 -10.66 25.61 20.56
CA HIS A 10 -10.10 25.60 21.91
C HIS A 10 -9.46 24.23 22.22
N ILE A 11 -8.18 24.24 22.57
CA ILE A 11 -7.40 23.04 22.91
C ILE A 11 -6.85 23.17 24.33
N ASN A 12 -6.96 22.08 25.09
CA ASN A 12 -6.34 21.90 26.39
C ASN A 12 -5.80 20.48 26.54
N SER A 13 -5.22 20.15 27.71
CA SER A 13 -4.63 18.84 27.98
C SER A 13 -5.61 17.65 27.91
N GLU A 14 -6.91 17.92 28.03
CA GLU A 14 -7.95 16.90 28.01
C GLU A 14 -8.62 16.73 26.63
N THR A 15 -8.26 17.58 25.65
CA THR A 15 -8.86 17.57 24.31
C THR A 15 -8.52 16.27 23.59
N LYS A 16 -9.52 15.48 23.24
CA LYS A 16 -9.38 14.28 22.44
C LYS A 16 -9.31 14.64 20.95
N LEU A 17 -8.74 13.73 20.15
CA LEU A 17 -8.69 13.92 18.69
C LEU A 17 -10.09 14.06 18.08
N SER A 18 -11.06 13.27 18.53
CA SER A 18 -12.47 13.38 18.13
C SER A 18 -13.05 14.78 18.34
N ASP A 19 -12.73 15.39 19.50
CA ASP A 19 -13.23 16.72 19.86
C ASP A 19 -12.59 17.79 18.95
N LEU A 20 -11.29 17.64 18.64
CA LEU A 20 -10.60 18.53 17.73
C LEU A 20 -11.19 18.46 16.30
N ILE A 21 -11.47 17.25 15.80
CA ILE A 21 -12.10 17.06 14.49
C ILE A 21 -13.52 17.66 14.46
N SER A 22 -14.28 17.52 15.53
CA SER A 22 -15.59 18.17 15.66
C SER A 22 -15.47 19.70 15.61
N GLN A 23 -14.52 20.27 16.35
CA GLN A 23 -14.25 21.72 16.33
C GLN A 23 -13.80 22.22 14.93
N PHE A 24 -13.12 21.41 14.14
CA PHE A 24 -12.82 21.74 12.73
C PHE A 24 -14.09 21.95 11.91
N GLY A 25 -15.14 21.17 12.15
CA GLY A 25 -16.46 21.36 11.52
C GLY A 25 -17.09 22.71 11.88
N GLU A 26 -17.04 23.09 13.14
CA GLU A 26 -17.61 24.32 13.66
C GLU A 26 -16.79 25.57 13.32
N ALA A 27 -15.47 25.44 13.22
CA ALA A 27 -14.58 26.52 12.84
C ALA A 27 -14.77 26.96 11.37
N GLY A 28 -15.18 26.03 10.49
CA GLY A 28 -15.64 26.32 9.12
C GLY A 28 -14.59 26.88 8.14
N GLY A 29 -13.38 27.26 8.60
CA GLY A 29 -12.38 27.93 7.81
C GLY A 29 -11.69 27.04 6.78
N PHE A 30 -11.55 27.54 5.53
CA PHE A 30 -10.86 26.90 4.40
C PHE A 30 -11.23 25.42 4.25
N VAL A 31 -10.32 24.48 4.60
CA VAL A 31 -10.52 23.04 4.49
C VAL A 31 -10.86 22.33 5.81
N ALA A 32 -10.86 23.02 6.95
CA ALA A 32 -11.06 22.41 8.26
C ALA A 32 -12.41 21.67 8.32
N SER A 33 -13.51 22.30 7.90
CA SER A 33 -14.84 21.67 7.86
C SER A 33 -14.89 20.45 6.93
N LYS A 34 -14.09 20.45 5.83
CA LYS A 34 -14.02 19.30 4.93
C LYS A 34 -13.31 18.10 5.57
N VAL A 35 -12.30 18.36 6.43
CA VAL A 35 -11.65 17.28 7.21
C VAL A 35 -12.66 16.65 8.15
N SER A 36 -13.45 17.46 8.88
CA SER A 36 -14.52 16.97 9.75
C SER A 36 -15.56 16.15 9.00
N THR A 37 -16.05 16.68 7.86
CA THR A 37 -17.02 15.97 7.00
C THR A 37 -16.44 14.65 6.48
N ALA A 38 -15.20 14.63 5.98
CA ALA A 38 -14.56 13.42 5.49
C ALA A 38 -14.40 12.38 6.60
N THR A 39 -14.03 12.81 7.81
CA THR A 39 -13.94 11.91 8.98
C THR A 39 -15.30 11.31 9.32
N SER A 40 -16.38 12.10 9.27
CA SER A 40 -17.74 11.59 9.49
C SER A 40 -18.12 10.54 8.45
N ILE A 41 -17.89 10.83 7.16
CA ILE A 41 -18.17 9.88 6.06
C ILE A 41 -17.41 8.56 6.27
N VAL A 42 -16.11 8.62 6.57
CA VAL A 42 -15.30 7.41 6.83
C VAL A 42 -15.82 6.64 8.05
N ASN A 43 -16.23 7.36 9.11
CA ASN A 43 -16.84 6.71 10.27
C ASN A 43 -18.13 5.98 9.90
N ASP A 44 -19.00 6.61 9.11
CA ASP A 44 -20.25 6.00 8.65
C ASP A 44 -19.96 4.76 7.77
N MET A 45 -18.99 4.84 6.84
CA MET A 45 -18.53 3.71 6.02
C MET A 45 -18.03 2.53 6.87
N VAL A 46 -17.40 2.79 8.00
CA VAL A 46 -16.91 1.73 8.90
C VAL A 46 -18.06 1.09 9.69
N LEU A 47 -19.08 1.86 10.04
CA LEU A 47 -20.21 1.41 10.85
C LEU A 47 -21.33 0.77 10.02
N GLU A 48 -21.46 1.14 8.76
CA GLU A 48 -22.51 0.67 7.87
C GLU A 48 -22.04 -0.54 7.02
N ASP A 49 -23.02 -1.30 6.51
CA ASP A 49 -22.77 -2.40 5.60
C ASP A 49 -22.57 -1.86 4.17
N CYS A 50 -21.34 -1.52 3.85
CA CYS A 50 -20.94 -1.06 2.52
C CYS A 50 -19.59 -1.64 2.11
N THR A 51 -19.36 -1.81 0.81
CA THR A 51 -18.05 -2.20 0.28
C THR A 51 -17.07 -1.04 0.34
N LYS A 52 -15.97 -1.22 1.06
CA LYS A 52 -14.95 -0.19 1.32
C LYS A 52 -13.76 -0.35 0.38
N PHE A 53 -13.63 0.57 -0.57
CA PHE A 53 -12.47 0.67 -1.44
C PHE A 53 -11.44 1.63 -0.85
N VAL A 54 -10.19 1.19 -0.78
CA VAL A 54 -9.06 2.04 -0.39
C VAL A 54 -8.07 2.11 -1.54
N SER A 55 -7.78 3.34 -2.00
CA SER A 55 -6.80 3.57 -3.06
C SER A 55 -5.71 4.53 -2.59
N PHE A 56 -4.44 4.18 -2.88
CA PHE A 56 -3.28 4.97 -2.48
C PHE A 56 -2.05 4.69 -3.36
N PRO A 57 -1.13 5.66 -3.48
CA PRO A 57 0.13 5.48 -4.19
C PRO A 57 1.19 4.79 -3.30
N ALA A 58 2.23 4.25 -3.94
CA ALA A 58 3.27 3.46 -3.29
C ALA A 58 4.10 4.18 -2.23
N ASP A 59 4.31 5.50 -2.38
CA ASP A 59 5.26 6.27 -1.59
C ASP A 59 5.03 6.16 -0.08
N ILE A 60 3.76 6.10 0.33
CA ILE A 60 3.40 5.98 1.75
C ILE A 60 3.88 4.66 2.35
N MET A 61 4.06 3.62 1.54
CA MET A 61 4.53 2.30 1.99
C MET A 61 6.03 2.28 2.29
N ALA A 62 6.80 3.19 1.68
CA ALA A 62 8.21 3.38 1.99
C ALA A 62 8.45 4.01 3.37
N THR A 63 7.40 4.56 4.00
CA THR A 63 7.46 5.31 5.26
C THR A 63 6.77 4.58 6.42
N GLY A 64 6.77 5.18 7.61
CA GLY A 64 6.00 4.70 8.76
C GLY A 64 4.49 4.66 8.54
N THR A 65 3.96 5.32 7.51
CA THR A 65 2.55 5.28 7.13
C THR A 65 2.10 3.88 6.74
N ARG A 66 3.02 2.98 6.33
CA ARG A 66 2.72 1.54 6.17
C ARG A 66 2.01 0.96 7.39
N GLY A 67 2.43 1.36 8.60
CA GLY A 67 1.79 0.91 9.83
C GLY A 67 0.32 1.34 9.97
N LEU A 68 -0.05 2.51 9.44
CA LEU A 68 -1.45 2.96 9.40
C LEU A 68 -2.25 2.16 8.37
N MET A 69 -1.68 1.88 7.20
CA MET A 69 -2.31 1.02 6.20
C MET A 69 -2.55 -0.39 6.74
N ASN A 70 -1.60 -0.93 7.50
CA ASN A 70 -1.77 -2.20 8.20
C ASN A 70 -2.95 -2.15 9.19
N GLN A 71 -3.12 -1.05 9.92
CA GLN A 71 -4.25 -0.89 10.85
C GLN A 71 -5.60 -0.79 10.13
N ILE A 72 -5.67 -0.17 8.96
CA ILE A 72 -6.87 -0.17 8.11
C ILE A 72 -7.30 -1.61 7.80
N VAL A 73 -6.35 -2.45 7.39
CA VAL A 73 -6.58 -3.87 7.11
C VAL A 73 -6.94 -4.64 8.39
N ASP A 74 -6.16 -4.48 9.47
CA ASP A 74 -6.36 -5.21 10.73
C ASP A 74 -7.73 -4.92 11.35
N ASN A 75 -8.25 -3.70 11.20
CA ASN A 75 -9.55 -3.27 11.74
C ASN A 75 -10.73 -3.44 10.76
N ASN A 76 -10.56 -4.16 9.64
CA ASN A 76 -11.59 -4.40 8.62
C ASN A 76 -12.20 -3.11 8.04
N MET A 77 -11.34 -2.08 7.86
CA MET A 77 -11.73 -0.79 7.29
C MET A 77 -11.53 -0.73 5.77
N ALA A 78 -11.18 -1.85 5.14
CA ALA A 78 -11.05 -2.01 3.70
C ALA A 78 -11.52 -3.40 3.30
N ASP A 79 -12.26 -3.50 2.20
CA ASP A 79 -12.68 -4.74 1.57
C ASP A 79 -11.93 -4.96 0.24
N VAL A 80 -11.53 -3.86 -0.40
CA VAL A 80 -10.79 -3.85 -1.67
C VAL A 80 -9.69 -2.79 -1.61
N VAL A 81 -8.52 -3.16 -2.11
CA VAL A 81 -7.38 -2.25 -2.25
C VAL A 81 -7.04 -2.07 -3.72
N VAL A 82 -6.89 -0.82 -4.16
CA VAL A 82 -6.37 -0.47 -5.48
C VAL A 82 -5.13 0.39 -5.30
N THR A 83 -3.99 -0.06 -5.81
CA THR A 83 -2.71 0.63 -5.57
C THR A 83 -1.76 0.49 -6.77
N THR A 84 -0.53 0.96 -6.64
CA THR A 84 0.51 0.87 -7.66
C THR A 84 1.51 -0.25 -7.35
N CYS A 85 2.26 -0.73 -8.35
CA CYS A 85 3.20 -1.83 -8.21
C CYS A 85 4.27 -1.56 -7.13
N GLY A 86 4.75 -0.32 -7.01
CA GLY A 86 5.69 0.07 -5.97
C GLY A 86 5.19 -0.17 -4.54
N THR A 87 3.87 -0.28 -4.31
CA THR A 87 3.33 -0.73 -3.02
C THR A 87 3.79 -2.13 -2.67
N LEU A 88 3.75 -3.05 -3.63
CA LEU A 88 4.25 -4.41 -3.47
C LEU A 88 5.75 -4.40 -3.22
N ASP A 89 6.48 -3.59 -4.00
CA ASP A 89 7.93 -3.43 -3.88
C ASP A 89 8.32 -3.01 -2.46
N HIS A 90 7.78 -1.88 -2.00
CA HIS A 90 8.15 -1.32 -0.69
C HIS A 90 7.67 -2.18 0.48
N ASP A 91 6.53 -2.84 0.35
CA ASP A 91 6.05 -3.72 1.41
C ASP A 91 6.93 -4.96 1.55
N ILE A 92 7.22 -5.66 0.45
CA ILE A 92 8.10 -6.83 0.41
C ILE A 92 9.52 -6.46 0.85
N ALA A 93 10.10 -5.40 0.26
CA ALA A 93 11.44 -4.95 0.60
C ALA A 93 11.59 -4.67 2.10
N ARG A 94 10.62 -3.99 2.71
CA ARG A 94 10.65 -3.63 4.13
C ARG A 94 10.34 -4.79 5.08
N VAL A 95 9.86 -5.91 4.60
CA VAL A 95 9.84 -7.18 5.35
C VAL A 95 11.22 -7.81 5.32
N LEU A 96 11.90 -7.76 4.18
CA LEU A 96 13.19 -8.42 3.97
C LEU A 96 14.38 -7.62 4.51
N ALA A 97 14.33 -6.28 4.50
CA ALA A 97 15.42 -5.41 4.93
C ALA A 97 14.90 -4.05 5.41
N ASP A 98 15.81 -3.21 5.93
CA ASP A 98 15.45 -1.90 6.47
C ASP A 98 15.67 -0.75 5.47
N TYR A 99 14.85 0.29 5.59
CA TYR A 99 15.05 1.62 5.05
C TYR A 99 15.52 2.55 6.17
N TYR A 100 16.18 3.64 5.81
CA TYR A 100 16.81 4.51 6.79
C TYR A 100 16.37 5.97 6.66
N HIS A 101 16.52 6.73 7.71
CA HIS A 101 16.30 8.17 7.69
C HIS A 101 17.40 8.87 6.90
N GLY A 102 17.01 9.78 6.04
CA GLY A 102 17.88 10.67 5.29
C GLY A 102 17.37 12.10 5.35
N ASP A 103 17.84 12.92 4.42
CA ASP A 103 17.47 14.33 4.28
C ASP A 103 17.21 14.65 2.80
N PHE A 104 16.34 15.63 2.54
CA PHE A 104 16.05 16.09 1.17
C PHE A 104 17.24 16.76 0.49
N ALA A 105 18.18 17.28 1.25
CA ALA A 105 19.35 18.01 0.76
C ALA A 105 20.64 17.17 0.69
N MET A 106 20.52 15.84 0.70
CA MET A 106 21.69 14.96 0.54
C MET A 106 22.20 14.97 -0.90
N ASP A 107 23.49 14.70 -1.05
CA ASP A 107 24.16 14.58 -2.34
C ASP A 107 23.86 13.21 -2.98
N ASP A 108 23.05 13.22 -4.04
CA ASP A 108 22.63 12.00 -4.73
C ASP A 108 23.78 11.31 -5.51
N GLU A 109 24.85 12.05 -5.87
CA GLU A 109 26.05 11.48 -6.49
C GLU A 109 26.81 10.59 -5.49
N LEU A 110 27.04 11.12 -4.29
CA LEU A 110 27.68 10.36 -3.21
C LEU A 110 26.85 9.16 -2.78
N LEU A 111 25.53 9.32 -2.62
CA LEU A 111 24.64 8.21 -2.27
C LEU A 111 24.69 7.09 -3.33
N ARG A 112 24.74 7.46 -4.61
CA ARG A 112 24.86 6.48 -5.70
C ARG A 112 26.18 5.71 -5.66
N GLU A 113 27.29 6.38 -5.33
CA GLU A 113 28.59 5.72 -5.16
C GLU A 113 28.57 4.71 -4.00
N GLU A 114 27.77 4.98 -2.97
CA GLU A 114 27.57 4.12 -1.81
C GLU A 114 26.52 3.01 -2.05
N GLY A 115 25.86 2.96 -3.22
CA GLY A 115 24.79 2.02 -3.52
C GLY A 115 23.51 2.30 -2.73
N VAL A 116 23.21 3.57 -2.50
CA VAL A 116 22.02 4.02 -1.76
C VAL A 116 21.15 4.89 -2.65
N ASN A 117 19.87 4.51 -2.77
CA ASN A 117 18.85 5.32 -3.43
C ASN A 117 18.16 6.22 -2.41
N ARG A 118 17.64 7.36 -2.87
CA ARG A 118 16.90 8.29 -2.02
C ARG A 118 15.48 8.51 -2.55
N LEU A 119 14.49 8.23 -1.70
CA LEU A 119 13.09 8.54 -1.92
C LEU A 119 12.70 9.71 -0.99
N GLY A 120 12.80 10.94 -1.47
CA GLY A 120 12.62 12.13 -0.64
C GLY A 120 13.65 12.21 0.48
N ASN A 121 13.26 11.97 1.72
CA ASN A 121 14.13 11.88 2.89
C ASN A 121 14.22 10.46 3.49
N VAL A 122 13.94 9.45 2.67
CA VAL A 122 14.12 8.04 3.02
C VAL A 122 15.27 7.47 2.19
N LEU A 123 16.20 6.81 2.84
CA LEU A 123 17.32 6.12 2.20
C LEU A 123 16.98 4.66 1.99
N VAL A 124 17.22 4.19 0.77
CA VAL A 124 16.91 2.84 0.32
C VAL A 124 18.18 2.22 -0.29
N PRO A 125 18.98 1.49 0.50
CA PRO A 125 20.14 0.79 -0.04
C PRO A 125 19.75 -0.23 -1.11
N ASP A 126 20.63 -0.47 -2.08
CA ASP A 126 20.43 -1.48 -3.11
C ASP A 126 20.20 -2.88 -2.50
N GLU A 127 20.89 -3.15 -1.37
CA GLU A 127 20.73 -4.37 -0.58
C GLU A 127 19.40 -4.47 0.16
N SER A 128 18.64 -3.38 0.22
CA SER A 128 17.34 -3.35 0.90
C SER A 128 16.15 -3.35 -0.06
N TYR A 129 16.37 -3.28 -1.39
CA TYR A 129 15.27 -3.14 -2.35
C TYR A 129 15.32 -4.14 -3.50
N GLY A 130 16.02 -3.86 -4.57
CA GLY A 130 16.00 -4.68 -5.79
C GLY A 130 16.56 -6.08 -5.59
N ILE A 131 17.72 -6.18 -4.94
CA ILE A 131 18.43 -7.43 -4.72
C ILE A 131 17.64 -8.42 -3.84
N PRO A 132 17.14 -8.04 -2.67
CA PRO A 132 16.35 -8.97 -1.85
C PRO A 132 15.00 -9.32 -2.50
N ILE A 133 14.35 -8.39 -3.20
CA ILE A 133 13.11 -8.69 -3.94
C ILE A 133 13.38 -9.78 -4.99
N GLU A 134 14.43 -9.65 -5.80
CA GLU A 134 14.77 -10.64 -6.81
C GLU A 134 15.03 -12.01 -6.19
N ARG A 135 15.88 -12.06 -5.17
CA ARG A 135 16.26 -13.32 -4.50
C ARG A 135 15.05 -14.03 -3.88
N TRP A 136 14.15 -13.26 -3.32
CA TRP A 136 12.95 -13.80 -2.68
C TRP A 136 11.90 -14.22 -3.70
N LEU A 137 11.69 -13.42 -4.74
CA LEU A 137 10.56 -13.58 -5.67
C LEU A 137 10.81 -14.67 -6.73
N GLN A 138 12.03 -14.79 -7.28
CA GLN A 138 12.30 -15.71 -8.39
C GLN A 138 11.97 -17.18 -8.07
N PRO A 139 12.32 -17.74 -6.89
CA PRO A 139 11.92 -19.10 -6.52
C PRO A 139 10.39 -19.27 -6.39
N ILE A 140 9.70 -18.23 -5.91
CA ILE A 140 8.24 -18.25 -5.78
C ILE A 140 7.58 -18.27 -7.16
N LEU A 141 8.12 -17.53 -8.12
CA LEU A 141 7.61 -17.55 -9.50
C LEU A 141 7.71 -18.93 -10.14
N GLU A 142 8.77 -19.69 -9.85
CA GLU A 142 8.89 -21.09 -10.28
C GLU A 142 7.80 -21.97 -9.66
N GLU A 143 7.48 -21.78 -8.39
CA GLU A 143 6.38 -22.48 -7.73
C GLU A 143 5.03 -22.13 -8.39
N LEU A 144 4.77 -20.84 -8.62
CA LEU A 144 3.53 -20.38 -9.28
C LEU A 144 3.43 -20.92 -10.71
N TYR A 145 4.53 -20.89 -11.45
CA TYR A 145 4.61 -21.43 -12.80
C TYR A 145 4.31 -22.95 -12.85
N SER A 146 4.69 -23.68 -11.82
CA SER A 146 4.37 -25.10 -11.69
C SER A 146 2.88 -25.36 -11.43
N LYS A 147 2.18 -24.42 -10.77
CA LYS A 147 0.74 -24.51 -10.46
C LYS A 147 -0.10 -24.22 -11.71
N LYS A 148 0.10 -23.08 -12.37
CA LYS A 148 -0.57 -22.70 -13.62
C LYS A 148 0.26 -21.69 -14.42
N LYS A 149 -0.09 -21.50 -15.70
CA LYS A 149 0.64 -20.62 -16.63
C LYS A 149 0.00 -19.26 -16.83
N HIS A 150 -1.28 -19.13 -16.56
CA HIS A 150 -2.07 -17.94 -16.80
C HIS A 150 -2.61 -17.44 -15.47
N TRP A 151 -2.20 -16.25 -15.05
CA TRP A 151 -2.55 -15.66 -13.77
C TRP A 151 -3.18 -14.29 -13.97
N ALA A 152 -4.30 -14.02 -13.33
CA ALA A 152 -4.68 -12.63 -13.09
C ALA A 152 -3.69 -12.01 -12.08
N PRO A 153 -3.25 -10.75 -12.25
CA PRO A 153 -2.29 -10.13 -11.34
C PRO A 153 -2.69 -10.23 -9.87
N TRP A 154 -3.95 -9.94 -9.52
CA TRP A 154 -4.44 -10.04 -8.13
C TRP A 154 -4.25 -11.42 -7.50
N GLU A 155 -4.29 -12.49 -8.29
CA GLU A 155 -4.04 -13.85 -7.78
C GLU A 155 -2.57 -14.03 -7.41
N ILE A 156 -1.66 -13.46 -8.21
CA ILE A 156 -0.22 -13.46 -7.90
C ILE A 156 0.03 -12.68 -6.62
N TRP A 157 -0.57 -11.48 -6.50
CA TRP A 157 -0.41 -10.66 -5.28
C TRP A 157 -0.91 -11.39 -4.04
N HIS A 158 -2.01 -12.12 -4.15
CA HIS A 158 -2.52 -12.95 -3.05
C HIS A 158 -1.51 -14.05 -2.66
N GLU A 159 -0.98 -14.80 -3.62
CA GLU A 159 0.02 -15.83 -3.37
C GLU A 159 1.30 -15.24 -2.76
N LEU A 160 1.78 -14.11 -3.29
CA LEU A 160 2.93 -13.41 -2.70
C LEU A 160 2.65 -12.95 -1.26
N GLY A 161 1.43 -12.49 -1.00
CA GLY A 161 0.98 -12.13 0.35
C GLY A 161 1.00 -13.32 1.32
N LEU A 162 0.60 -14.50 0.87
CA LEU A 162 0.70 -15.71 1.69
C LEU A 162 2.17 -16.10 1.93
N LYS A 163 3.01 -16.00 0.89
CA LYS A 163 4.44 -16.34 0.99
C LYS A 163 5.21 -15.39 1.89
N ILE A 164 4.96 -14.09 1.83
CA ILE A 164 5.67 -13.12 2.67
C ILE A 164 5.37 -13.31 4.17
N LEU A 165 4.23 -13.90 4.52
CA LEU A 165 3.91 -14.24 5.92
C LEU A 165 4.81 -15.32 6.51
N GLU A 166 5.51 -16.10 5.67
CA GLU A 166 6.46 -17.12 6.09
C GLU A 166 7.81 -16.51 6.55
N GLU A 167 8.09 -15.24 6.19
CA GLU A 167 9.30 -14.53 6.59
C GLU A 167 9.26 -14.09 8.06
N GLU A 168 10.43 -13.89 8.66
CA GLU A 168 10.57 -13.51 10.07
C GLU A 168 9.74 -12.26 10.43
N ARG A 169 9.74 -11.25 9.53
CA ARG A 169 8.97 -10.01 9.69
C ARG A 169 7.68 -9.99 8.89
N GLY A 170 7.22 -11.15 8.41
CA GLY A 170 6.04 -11.28 7.55
C GLY A 170 4.76 -10.71 8.15
N SER A 171 4.62 -10.75 9.48
CA SER A 171 3.48 -10.16 10.19
C SER A 171 3.37 -8.63 10.05
N GLU A 172 4.45 -7.96 9.60
CA GLU A 172 4.47 -6.53 9.31
C GLU A 172 4.02 -6.22 7.87
N SER A 173 3.90 -7.22 7.00
CA SER A 173 3.51 -7.02 5.61
C SER A 173 2.06 -6.61 5.46
N PHE A 174 1.84 -5.52 4.72
CA PHE A 174 0.52 -5.10 4.29
C PHE A 174 -0.13 -6.12 3.35
N LEU A 175 0.63 -6.57 2.34
CA LEU A 175 0.17 -7.57 1.37
C LEU A 175 -0.15 -8.90 2.06
N GLY A 176 0.69 -9.32 3.01
CA GLY A 176 0.46 -10.51 3.82
C GLY A 176 -0.82 -10.42 4.64
N LYS A 177 -1.09 -9.26 5.26
CA LYS A 177 -2.34 -9.03 6.00
C LYS A 177 -3.57 -9.04 5.09
N CYS A 178 -3.48 -8.42 3.90
CA CYS A 178 -4.54 -8.46 2.90
C CYS A 178 -4.83 -9.91 2.49
N ALA A 179 -3.81 -10.68 2.14
CA ALA A 179 -3.97 -12.09 1.74
C ALA A 179 -4.60 -12.93 2.86
N LYS A 180 -4.12 -12.78 4.10
CA LYS A 180 -4.67 -13.50 5.27
C LYS A 180 -6.15 -13.21 5.51
N LYS A 181 -6.62 -12.02 5.16
CA LYS A 181 -8.01 -11.58 5.31
C LYS A 181 -8.84 -11.69 4.05
N GLU A 182 -8.31 -12.30 2.99
CA GLU A 182 -8.97 -12.43 1.68
C GLU A 182 -9.33 -11.08 1.03
N ILE A 183 -8.67 -9.98 1.46
CA ILE A 183 -8.83 -8.67 0.85
C ILE A 183 -8.08 -8.66 -0.48
N LYS A 184 -8.80 -8.32 -1.56
CA LYS A 184 -8.23 -8.28 -2.90
C LYS A 184 -7.39 -7.02 -3.09
N VAL A 185 -6.18 -7.20 -3.62
CA VAL A 185 -5.27 -6.11 -3.97
C VAL A 185 -5.15 -6.06 -5.48
N PHE A 186 -5.56 -4.94 -6.06
CA PHE A 186 -5.50 -4.68 -7.50
C PHE A 186 -4.39 -3.68 -7.80
N VAL A 187 -3.61 -3.99 -8.84
CA VAL A 187 -2.49 -3.17 -9.31
C VAL A 187 -2.62 -2.98 -10.81
N PRO A 188 -3.37 -1.97 -11.28
CA PRO A 188 -3.65 -1.76 -12.71
C PRO A 188 -2.40 -1.61 -13.59
N GLY A 189 -1.27 -1.18 -13.02
CA GLY A 189 0.04 -1.15 -13.69
C GLY A 189 0.97 -2.24 -13.15
N PRO A 190 0.72 -3.54 -13.41
CA PRO A 190 1.43 -4.64 -12.76
C PRO A 190 2.92 -4.73 -13.07
N THR A 191 3.40 -4.05 -14.11
CA THR A 191 4.81 -4.02 -14.52
C THR A 191 5.54 -2.73 -14.14
N ASP A 192 4.88 -1.80 -13.47
CA ASP A 192 5.45 -0.51 -13.07
C ASP A 192 6.07 -0.58 -11.65
N GLY A 193 7.14 -1.36 -11.52
CA GLY A 193 7.87 -1.54 -10.27
C GLY A 193 8.87 -2.68 -10.32
N SER A 194 9.57 -2.90 -9.21
CA SER A 194 10.59 -3.95 -9.09
C SER A 194 9.98 -5.34 -9.17
N VAL A 195 8.88 -5.59 -8.46
CA VAL A 195 8.13 -6.85 -8.52
C VAL A 195 7.69 -7.14 -9.95
N GLY A 196 7.14 -6.14 -10.65
CA GLY A 196 6.74 -6.27 -12.05
C GLY A 196 7.91 -6.52 -12.99
N SER A 197 9.06 -5.89 -12.73
CA SER A 197 10.30 -6.15 -13.50
C SER A 197 10.78 -7.59 -13.31
N GLN A 198 10.63 -8.17 -12.11
CA GLN A 198 10.98 -9.58 -11.87
C GLN A 198 10.03 -10.54 -12.61
N LEU A 199 8.73 -10.21 -12.71
CA LEU A 199 7.80 -10.97 -13.54
C LEU A 199 8.21 -10.94 -15.03
N TRP A 200 8.62 -9.77 -15.52
CA TRP A 200 9.12 -9.64 -16.90
C TRP A 200 10.41 -10.42 -17.14
N LEU A 201 11.36 -10.39 -16.20
CA LEU A 201 12.60 -11.18 -16.27
C LEU A 201 12.29 -12.67 -16.29
N PHE A 202 11.40 -13.14 -15.42
CA PHE A 202 10.95 -14.53 -15.37
C PHE A 202 10.31 -14.97 -16.68
N TRP A 203 9.44 -14.13 -17.25
CA TRP A 203 8.81 -14.40 -18.54
C TRP A 203 9.81 -14.59 -19.68
N GLN A 204 10.99 -13.99 -19.62
CA GLN A 204 11.98 -14.16 -20.69
C GLN A 204 12.40 -15.63 -20.90
N SER A 205 12.43 -16.40 -19.82
CA SER A 205 12.73 -17.83 -19.83
C SER A 205 11.47 -18.71 -19.87
N HIS A 206 10.29 -18.14 -19.52
CA HIS A 206 9.02 -18.86 -19.41
C HIS A 206 7.94 -18.17 -20.24
N LYS A 207 8.05 -18.26 -21.58
CA LYS A 207 7.21 -17.49 -22.54
C LYS A 207 5.72 -17.82 -22.48
N ASP A 208 5.35 -18.95 -21.91
CA ASP A 208 3.97 -19.38 -21.67
C ASP A 208 3.42 -18.96 -20.29
N PHE A 209 4.23 -18.30 -19.44
CA PHE A 209 3.76 -17.62 -18.24
C PHE A 209 3.17 -16.27 -18.64
N THR A 210 1.88 -16.05 -18.39
CA THR A 210 1.18 -14.85 -18.86
C THR A 210 0.32 -14.22 -17.76
N LEU A 211 0.23 -12.90 -17.82
CA LEU A 211 -0.68 -12.12 -16.97
C LEU A 211 -2.00 -11.89 -17.72
N ASP A 212 -3.11 -12.28 -17.09
CA ASP A 212 -4.46 -11.99 -17.56
C ASP A 212 -4.95 -10.67 -16.97
N ILE A 213 -4.55 -9.56 -17.61
CA ILE A 213 -4.93 -8.21 -17.20
C ILE A 213 -6.44 -7.99 -17.31
N PHE A 214 -7.08 -8.55 -18.35
CA PHE A 214 -8.54 -8.43 -18.50
C PHE A 214 -9.29 -9.26 -17.48
N GLY A 215 -8.76 -10.41 -17.04
CA GLY A 215 -9.29 -11.17 -15.92
C GLY A 215 -9.24 -10.41 -14.60
N GLU A 216 -8.21 -9.59 -14.38
CA GLU A 216 -8.14 -8.67 -13.23
C GLU A 216 -9.24 -7.61 -13.29
N GLU A 217 -9.40 -6.92 -14.42
CA GLU A 217 -10.42 -5.89 -14.63
C GLU A 217 -11.84 -6.47 -14.51
N HIS A 218 -12.06 -7.67 -15.03
CA HIS A 218 -13.35 -8.35 -14.90
C HIS A 218 -13.69 -8.64 -13.44
N HIS A 219 -12.74 -9.17 -12.68
CA HIS A 219 -12.94 -9.47 -11.27
C HIS A 219 -13.21 -8.21 -10.44
N LEU A 220 -12.49 -7.11 -10.72
CA LEU A 220 -12.74 -5.82 -10.07
C LEU A 220 -14.15 -5.29 -10.40
N SER A 221 -14.58 -5.43 -11.64
CA SER A 221 -15.94 -5.06 -12.08
C SER A 221 -17.02 -5.85 -11.35
N ASP A 222 -16.82 -7.16 -11.15
CA ASP A 222 -17.77 -8.02 -10.44
C ASP A 222 -17.96 -7.64 -8.96
N ILE A 223 -16.95 -7.02 -8.34
CA ILE A 223 -17.04 -6.53 -6.95
C ILE A 223 -17.86 -5.23 -6.89
N VAL A 224 -17.83 -4.42 -7.95
CA VAL A 224 -18.51 -3.12 -8.01
C VAL A 224 -20.01 -3.27 -8.29
N HIS A 225 -20.42 -4.36 -8.97
CA HIS A 225 -21.78 -4.63 -9.41
C HIS A 225 -22.45 -5.74 -8.60
#